data_fe32e8bdca7e3d62f8f3a3e02d5c1aaa
#
_entry.id   fe32e8bdca7e3d62f8f3a3e02d5c1aaa
#
_cell.length_a   1.000
_cell.length_b   1.000
_cell.length_c   1.000
_cell.angle_alpha   90.00
_cell.angle_beta   90.00
_cell.angle_gamma   90.00
#
_symmetry.space_group_name_H-M   'P 1'
#
loop_
_entity.id
_entity.type
_entity.pdbx_description
1 polymer ?
#
loop_
_entity_poly.entity_id
_entity_poly.type
_entity_poly.pdbx_seq_one_letter_code
_entity_poly.pdbx_strand_id
1 'polypeptide(L)' 'MSSALDHLSIAKQYLTEAFKLLERGDPFDAAEKIWAAVKHATIALTLRVLGEAAPPKGVS' A
#
# COMPACT_ATOMS: atom_id res chain seq x y z
N MET A 1 14.01 -7.04 0.47
CA MET A 1 12.74 -7.80 0.48
C MET A 1 11.58 -6.90 0.84
N SER A 2 10.48 -7.06 0.11
CA SER A 2 9.27 -6.29 0.42
C SER A 2 8.56 -6.88 1.62
N SER A 3 8.32 -6.07 2.63
CA SER A 3 7.55 -6.45 3.81
C SER A 3 6.27 -5.63 3.84
N ALA A 4 5.36 -5.97 4.78
CA ALA A 4 4.14 -5.19 4.98
C ALA A 4 4.47 -3.73 5.30
N LEU A 5 5.51 -3.51 6.12
CA LEU A 5 5.93 -2.15 6.47
C LEU A 5 6.44 -1.37 5.26
N ASP A 6 7.18 -2.05 4.37
CA ASP A 6 7.66 -1.42 3.15
C ASP A 6 6.51 -0.98 2.25
N HIS A 7 5.51 -1.83 2.09
CA HIS A 7 4.33 -1.49 1.28
C HIS A 7 3.52 -0.36 1.91
N LEU A 8 3.40 -0.32 3.24
CA LEU A 8 2.72 0.78 3.91
C LEU A 8 3.48 2.09 3.73
N SER A 9 4.80 2.06 3.82
CA SER A 9 5.63 3.23 3.60
C SER A 9 5.46 3.77 2.17
N ILE A 10 5.44 2.89 1.19
CA ILE A 10 5.23 3.25 -0.21
C ILE A 10 3.83 3.85 -0.40
N ALA A 11 2.82 3.23 0.20
CA ALA A 11 1.46 3.74 0.12
C ALA A 11 1.36 5.16 0.68
N LYS A 12 2.03 5.42 1.79
CA LYS A 12 2.08 6.73 2.41
C LYS A 12 2.69 7.78 1.49
N GLN A 13 3.78 7.41 0.82
CA GLN A 13 4.45 8.29 -0.15
C GLN A 13 3.52 8.64 -1.31
N TYR A 14 2.82 7.65 -1.85
CA TYR A 14 1.89 7.88 -2.94
C TYR A 14 0.74 8.79 -2.53
N LEU A 15 0.23 8.65 -1.30
CA LEU A 15 -0.82 9.54 -0.81
C LEU A 15 -0.32 10.98 -0.69
N THR A 16 0.90 11.17 -0.19
CA THR A 16 1.50 12.50 -0.10
C THR A 16 1.62 13.13 -1.48
N GLU A 17 2.07 12.37 -2.46
CA GLU A 17 2.17 12.86 -3.84
C GLU A 17 0.80 13.18 -4.42
N ALA A 18 -0.21 12.37 -4.11
CA ALA A 18 -1.56 12.62 -4.58
C ALA A 18 -2.10 13.95 -4.06
N PHE A 19 -1.88 14.25 -2.79
CA PHE A 19 -2.30 15.54 -2.22
C PHE A 19 -1.63 16.71 -2.93
N LYS A 20 -0.34 16.59 -3.22
CA LYS A 20 0.38 17.64 -3.94
C LYS A 20 -0.20 17.86 -5.35
N LEU A 21 -0.55 16.77 -6.01
CA LEU A 21 -1.13 16.86 -7.34
C LEU A 21 -2.52 17.48 -7.31
N LEU A 22 -3.32 17.17 -6.30
CA LEU A 22 -4.63 17.79 -6.12
C LEU A 22 -4.50 19.30 -5.90
N GLU A 23 -3.50 19.72 -5.12
CA GLU A 23 -3.24 21.14 -4.90
C GLU A 23 -2.85 21.88 -6.19
N ARG A 24 -2.20 21.18 -7.10
CA ARG A 24 -1.85 21.74 -8.43
C ARG A 24 -3.02 21.74 -9.41
N GLY A 25 -4.14 21.16 -9.03
CA GLY A 25 -5.27 21.03 -9.93
C GLY A 25 -5.10 19.92 -10.95
N ASP A 26 -4.41 18.85 -10.59
CA ASP A 26 -4.18 17.70 -11.46
C ASP A 26 -4.84 16.45 -10.85
N PRO A 27 -6.17 16.36 -10.94
CA PRO A 27 -6.90 15.24 -10.33
C PRO A 27 -6.64 13.90 -11.02
N PHE A 28 -6.25 13.92 -12.28
CA PHE A 28 -6.01 12.70 -13.03
C PHE A 28 -4.79 11.95 -12.47
N ASP A 29 -3.68 12.66 -12.36
CA ASP A 29 -2.46 12.07 -11.81
C ASP A 29 -2.61 11.76 -10.32
N ALA A 30 -3.38 12.60 -9.60
CA ALA A 30 -3.69 12.33 -8.21
C ALA A 30 -4.44 11.01 -8.06
N ALA A 31 -5.42 10.74 -8.93
CA ALA A 31 -6.18 9.49 -8.89
C ALA A 31 -5.27 8.29 -9.12
N GLU A 32 -4.30 8.38 -10.03
CA GLU A 32 -3.34 7.31 -10.27
C GLU A 32 -2.49 7.03 -9.03
N LYS A 33 -2.07 8.08 -8.33
CA LYS A 33 -1.28 7.93 -7.11
C LYS A 33 -2.11 7.31 -5.98
N ILE A 34 -3.37 7.71 -5.85
CA ILE A 34 -4.29 7.13 -4.86
C ILE A 34 -4.49 5.64 -5.16
N TRP A 35 -4.67 5.29 -6.41
CA TRP A 35 -4.82 3.90 -6.83
C TRP A 35 -3.59 3.07 -6.46
N ALA A 36 -2.40 3.61 -6.73
CA ALA A 36 -1.16 2.95 -6.35
C ALA A 36 -1.05 2.78 -4.82
N ALA A 37 -1.47 3.79 -4.06
CA ALA A 37 -1.47 3.71 -2.61
C ALA A 37 -2.40 2.61 -2.11
N VAL A 38 -3.60 2.52 -2.67
CA VAL A 38 -4.57 1.48 -2.32
C VAL A 38 -4.01 0.10 -2.62
N LYS A 39 -3.36 -0.04 -3.77
CA LYS A 39 -2.75 -1.30 -4.17
C LYS A 39 -1.71 -1.76 -3.14
N HIS A 40 -0.79 -0.87 -2.77
CA HIS A 40 0.24 -1.23 -1.80
C HIS A 40 -0.32 -1.47 -0.40
N ALA A 41 -1.30 -0.68 0.02
CA ALA A 41 -1.96 -0.88 1.30
C ALA A 41 -2.68 -2.23 1.35
N THR A 42 -3.33 -2.61 0.26
CA THR A 42 -4.01 -3.91 0.14
C THR A 42 -3.01 -5.05 0.23
N ILE A 43 -1.87 -4.94 -0.45
CA ILE A 43 -0.82 -5.94 -0.37
C ILE A 43 -0.31 -6.08 1.06
N ALA A 44 -0.06 -4.95 1.73
CA ALA A 44 0.42 -4.95 3.10
C ALA A 44 -0.56 -5.65 4.05
N LEU A 45 -1.84 -5.32 3.91
CA LEU A 45 -2.89 -5.93 4.73
C LEU A 45 -2.97 -7.43 4.48
N THR A 46 -2.93 -7.82 3.22
CA THR A 46 -2.98 -9.23 2.83
C THR A 46 -1.81 -10.01 3.43
N LEU A 47 -0.61 -9.47 3.33
CA LEU A 47 0.57 -10.10 3.88
C LEU A 47 0.46 -10.27 5.40
N ARG A 48 -0.08 -9.27 6.07
CA ARG A 48 -0.26 -9.31 7.51
C ARG A 48 -1.29 -10.35 7.92
N VAL A 49 -2.44 -10.37 7.25
CA VAL A 49 -3.51 -11.32 7.55
C VAL A 49 -3.04 -12.74 7.28
N LEU A 50 -2.36 -12.99 6.16
CA LEU A 50 -1.82 -14.31 5.86
C LEU A 50 -0.76 -14.73 6.88
N GLY A 51 0.07 -13.79 7.29
CA GLY A 51 1.08 -14.08 8.30
C GLY A 51 0.50 -14.47 9.64
N GLU A 52 -0.63 -13.88 10.02
CA GLU A 52 -1.31 -14.18 11.28
C GLU A 52 -2.15 -15.46 11.18
N ALA A 53 -2.73 -15.72 10.01
CA ALA A 53 -3.61 -16.86 9.81
C ALA A 53 -2.88 -18.13 9.38
N ALA A 54 -1.64 -17.99 8.90
CA ALA A 54 -0.89 -19.13 8.41
C ALA A 54 -0.60 -20.11 9.54
N PRO A 55 -0.72 -21.43 9.30
CA PRO A 55 -0.37 -22.41 10.32
C PRO A 55 1.11 -22.32 10.69
N PRO A 56 1.47 -22.71 11.92
CA PRO A 56 2.87 -22.74 12.29
C PRO A 56 3.69 -23.60 11.34
N LYS A 57 4.95 -23.24 11.19
CA LYS A 57 5.85 -24.00 10.34
C LYS A 57 5.94 -25.43 10.81
N GLY A 58 5.79 -26.37 9.90
CA GLY A 58 5.80 -27.78 10.21
C GLY A 58 4.41 -28.37 10.40
N VAL A 59 3.38 -27.54 10.37
CA VAL A 59 1.98 -27.98 10.39
C VAL A 59 1.39 -27.79 9.02
N SER A 60 0.94 -28.83 8.41
CA SER A 60 0.37 -28.75 7.07
C SER A 60 -1.11 -28.90 7.08
#